data_ebf47f21ed17410e41d04935de1f9bae
#
_entry.id   ebf47f21ed17410e41d04935de1f9bae
#
_cell.length_a   1.000
_cell.length_b   1.000
_cell.length_c   1.000
_cell.angle_alpha   90.00
_cell.angle_beta   90.00
_cell.angle_gamma   90.00
#
_symmetry.space_group_name_H-M   'P 1'
#
loop_
_entity.id
_entity.type
_entity.pdbx_description
1 polymer ?
#
loop_
_entity_poly.entity_id
_entity_poly.type
_entity_poly.pdbx_seq_one_letter_code
_entity_poly.pdbx_strand_id
1 'polypeptide(L)'
;MLPAMSDSSPPPPAPGRPARGGHACLALAMVLAGSTVPASKLIAAEVAPFTATAIRLALALPVFLLLMRATGARWPRPGRRDACLLALQAAAGSVGYTALLIAGLRLTSAADAAVVIGTLPAVTALLAMAVLRERPPPRTLAAIALAAAGVLVLVGGRTDGAPGSLAGNLLVLGAVVCEGLFILLSKRLRASIAPLPLSAALTAIGAVLAGAAALAEAPWHAAFGGPALAVLAYYAWLPTVAGFVLWYAGLARASASEAALFTALAPVAAVLLAALALGETVGPRQAAGIGCVLAAVLALRPGDDKQSQKENIK
;
A
#
# COMPACT_ATOMS: atom_id res chain seq x y z
N MET A 1 43.18 8.85 36.15
CA MET A 1 41.90 8.49 36.78
C MET A 1 40.80 9.14 35.95
N LEU A 2 40.27 8.40 34.92
CA LEU A 2 39.22 8.88 34.04
C LEU A 2 37.89 8.41 34.61
N PRO A 3 36.84 9.25 34.68
CA PRO A 3 35.52 8.82 35.13
C PRO A 3 34.85 7.95 34.03
N ALA A 4 34.25 6.85 34.48
CA ALA A 4 33.48 5.93 33.67
C ALA A 4 32.29 6.68 33.01
N MET A 5 32.21 6.61 31.66
CA MET A 5 31.04 7.01 30.89
C MET A 5 29.92 6.04 31.23
N SER A 6 28.88 6.54 31.89
CA SER A 6 27.66 5.80 32.13
C SER A 6 26.96 5.53 30.79
N ASP A 7 26.80 4.24 30.52
CA ASP A 7 26.02 3.72 29.38
C ASP A 7 24.54 4.13 29.54
N SER A 8 24.14 5.18 28.84
CA SER A 8 22.76 5.67 28.81
C SER A 8 21.98 5.07 27.64
N SER A 9 21.99 3.74 27.55
CA SER A 9 21.03 3.05 26.70
C SER A 9 19.62 3.27 27.25
N PRO A 10 18.65 3.73 26.44
CA PRO A 10 17.29 3.90 26.94
C PRO A 10 16.75 2.54 27.40
N PRO A 11 16.03 2.48 28.53
CA PRO A 11 15.49 1.24 29.04
C PRO A 11 14.56 0.60 28.01
N PRO A 12 14.55 -0.75 27.92
CA PRO A 12 13.63 -1.47 27.03
C PRO A 12 12.18 -1.10 27.41
N PRO A 13 11.27 -0.96 26.43
CA PRO A 13 9.89 -0.61 26.70
C PRO A 13 9.28 -1.64 27.65
N ALA A 14 8.61 -1.15 28.69
CA ALA A 14 7.98 -1.95 29.73
C ALA A 14 7.00 -2.99 29.12
N PRO A 15 7.03 -4.26 29.54
CA PRO A 15 6.05 -5.24 29.13
C PRO A 15 4.72 -4.92 29.78
N GLY A 16 3.66 -4.74 28.99
CA GLY A 16 2.32 -4.83 29.51
C GLY A 16 1.37 -3.67 29.33
N ARG A 17 0.98 -3.41 28.08
CA ARG A 17 -0.38 -2.96 27.79
C ARG A 17 -0.96 -3.85 26.70
N PRO A 18 -2.24 -4.25 26.83
CA PRO A 18 -2.79 -5.31 25.96
C PRO A 18 -2.68 -4.92 24.49
N ALA A 19 -2.02 -5.76 23.72
CA ALA A 19 -1.81 -5.67 22.27
C ALA A 19 -3.14 -5.51 21.47
N ARG A 20 -4.28 -5.74 22.13
CA ARG A 20 -5.62 -5.72 21.52
C ARG A 20 -5.94 -4.42 20.78
N GLY A 21 -5.62 -3.25 21.36
CA GLY A 21 -5.85 -1.94 20.69
C GLY A 21 -4.96 -1.74 19.48
N GLY A 22 -3.71 -2.22 19.50
CA GLY A 22 -2.78 -2.16 18.37
C GLY A 22 -3.24 -3.04 17.20
N HIS A 23 -3.63 -4.27 17.50
CA HIS A 23 -4.14 -5.22 16.52
C HIS A 23 -5.44 -4.72 15.85
N ALA A 24 -6.36 -4.12 16.63
CA ALA A 24 -7.58 -3.52 16.08
C ALA A 24 -7.26 -2.36 15.12
N CYS A 25 -6.29 -1.50 15.46
CA CYS A 25 -5.86 -0.42 14.57
C CYS A 25 -5.27 -0.98 13.26
N LEU A 26 -4.41 -2.00 13.33
CA LEU A 26 -3.81 -2.64 12.15
C LEU A 26 -4.89 -3.32 11.28
N ALA A 27 -5.80 -4.06 11.89
CA ALA A 27 -6.89 -4.71 11.17
C ALA A 27 -7.77 -3.71 10.45
N LEU A 28 -8.20 -2.64 11.14
CA LEU A 28 -9.03 -1.60 10.54
C LEU A 28 -8.29 -0.83 9.43
N ALA A 29 -7.00 -0.54 9.62
CA ALA A 29 -6.18 0.08 8.58
C ALA A 29 -6.13 -0.78 7.31
N MET A 30 -5.99 -2.11 7.45
CA MET A 30 -5.95 -3.03 6.31
C MET A 30 -7.33 -3.22 5.65
N VAL A 31 -8.40 -3.20 6.41
CA VAL A 31 -9.77 -3.19 5.85
C VAL A 31 -10.00 -1.90 5.04
N LEU A 32 -9.58 -0.75 5.57
CA LEU A 32 -9.63 0.52 4.83
C LEU A 32 -8.75 0.50 3.58
N ALA A 33 -7.54 -0.08 3.66
CA ALA A 33 -6.68 -0.28 2.49
C ALA A 33 -7.36 -1.16 1.44
N GLY A 34 -7.98 -2.29 1.83
CA GLY A 34 -8.73 -3.16 0.93
C GLY A 34 -9.91 -2.45 0.28
N SER A 35 -10.59 -1.55 1.00
CA SER A 35 -11.73 -0.79 0.48
C SER A 35 -11.36 0.19 -0.66
N THR A 36 -10.08 0.48 -0.83
CA THR A 36 -9.61 1.33 -1.94
C THR A 36 -9.89 0.72 -3.30
N VAL A 37 -9.95 -0.61 -3.40
CA VAL A 37 -10.18 -1.33 -4.67
C VAL A 37 -11.60 -1.11 -5.18
N PRO A 38 -12.68 -1.44 -4.45
CA PRO A 38 -14.04 -1.15 -4.88
C PRO A 38 -14.29 0.37 -5.02
N ALA A 39 -13.71 1.21 -4.16
CA ALA A 39 -13.81 2.66 -4.31
C ALA A 39 -13.17 3.13 -5.64
N SER A 40 -11.96 2.65 -5.98
CA SER A 40 -11.31 2.95 -7.25
C SER A 40 -12.10 2.45 -8.45
N LYS A 41 -12.80 1.30 -8.33
CA LYS A 41 -13.69 0.78 -9.39
C LYS A 41 -14.87 1.71 -9.66
N LEU A 42 -15.50 2.22 -8.60
CA LEU A 42 -16.58 3.21 -8.72
C LEU A 42 -16.08 4.52 -9.34
N ILE A 43 -14.93 5.02 -8.89
CA ILE A 43 -14.32 6.23 -9.44
C ILE A 43 -13.96 6.04 -10.92
N ALA A 44 -13.42 4.87 -11.28
CA ALA A 44 -12.98 4.54 -12.64
C ALA A 44 -14.09 4.66 -13.69
N ALA A 45 -15.34 4.52 -13.30
CA ALA A 45 -16.49 4.63 -14.19
C ALA A 45 -16.74 6.07 -14.67
N GLU A 46 -16.41 7.08 -13.86
CA GLU A 46 -16.79 8.47 -14.12
C GLU A 46 -15.59 9.41 -14.26
N VAL A 47 -14.48 9.14 -13.56
CA VAL A 47 -13.38 10.10 -13.41
C VAL A 47 -12.09 9.55 -14.01
N ALA A 48 -11.40 10.39 -14.79
CA ALA A 48 -10.09 10.05 -15.35
C ALA A 48 -9.04 9.80 -14.25
N PRO A 49 -8.07 8.88 -14.46
CA PRO A 49 -7.18 8.39 -13.40
C PRO A 49 -6.36 9.45 -12.70
N PHE A 50 -5.72 10.35 -13.44
CA PHE A 50 -4.91 11.43 -12.83
C PHE A 50 -5.77 12.51 -12.19
N THR A 51 -6.92 12.83 -12.79
CA THR A 51 -7.90 13.76 -12.23
C THR A 51 -8.44 13.24 -10.90
N ALA A 52 -8.84 11.96 -10.84
CA ALA A 52 -9.29 11.32 -9.61
C ALA A 52 -8.19 11.34 -8.54
N THR A 53 -6.96 11.04 -8.92
CA THR A 53 -5.80 11.04 -8.01
C THR A 53 -5.53 12.45 -7.48
N ALA A 54 -5.57 13.46 -8.33
CA ALA A 54 -5.37 14.87 -7.95
C ALA A 54 -6.44 15.33 -6.95
N ILE A 55 -7.72 15.09 -7.25
CA ILE A 55 -8.84 15.46 -6.36
C ILE A 55 -8.70 14.75 -5.01
N ARG A 56 -8.43 13.44 -5.01
CA ARG A 56 -8.25 12.67 -3.78
C ARG A 56 -7.15 13.25 -2.90
N LEU A 57 -5.98 13.54 -3.47
CA LEU A 57 -4.85 14.07 -2.72
C LEU A 57 -5.09 15.53 -2.26
N ALA A 58 -5.76 16.34 -3.08
CA ALA A 58 -6.18 17.68 -2.71
C ALA A 58 -7.19 17.69 -1.54
N LEU A 59 -8.11 16.71 -1.48
CA LEU A 59 -9.04 16.55 -0.36
C LEU A 59 -8.37 15.99 0.90
N ALA A 60 -7.34 15.16 0.77
CA ALA A 60 -6.61 14.58 1.91
C ALA A 60 -5.65 15.60 2.56
N LEU A 61 -5.01 16.45 1.76
CA LEU A 61 -3.98 17.38 2.21
C LEU A 61 -4.44 18.33 3.33
N PRO A 62 -5.59 19.01 3.25
CA PRO A 62 -6.07 19.89 4.33
C PRO A 62 -6.22 19.14 5.65
N VAL A 63 -6.68 17.89 5.63
CA VAL A 63 -6.87 17.08 6.83
C VAL A 63 -5.51 16.72 7.44
N PHE A 64 -4.51 16.35 6.65
CA PHE A 64 -3.15 16.15 7.13
C PHE A 64 -2.56 17.44 7.74
N LEU A 65 -2.77 18.60 7.10
CA LEU A 65 -2.29 19.89 7.62
C LEU A 65 -2.97 20.26 8.93
N LEU A 66 -4.28 20.00 9.08
CA LEU A 66 -5.00 20.20 10.32
C LEU A 66 -4.48 19.29 11.43
N LEU A 67 -4.23 18.00 11.13
CA LEU A 67 -3.63 17.06 12.07
C LEU A 67 -2.21 17.48 12.48
N MET A 68 -1.38 17.94 11.55
CA MET A 68 -0.06 18.47 11.84
C MET A 68 -0.14 19.70 12.77
N ARG A 69 -1.09 20.59 12.50
CA ARG A 69 -1.31 21.79 13.35
C ARG A 69 -1.77 21.39 14.75
N ALA A 70 -2.70 20.45 14.86
CA ALA A 70 -3.23 19.97 16.14
C ALA A 70 -2.18 19.24 16.98
N THR A 71 -1.24 18.54 16.36
CA THR A 71 -0.16 17.79 17.02
C THR A 71 1.13 18.60 17.21
N GLY A 72 1.18 19.84 16.70
CA GLY A 72 2.40 20.64 16.71
C GLY A 72 3.52 20.11 15.80
N ALA A 73 3.22 19.18 14.92
CA ALA A 73 4.17 18.58 13.99
C ALA A 73 4.66 19.63 12.97
N ARG A 74 5.97 19.64 12.72
CA ARG A 74 6.59 20.59 11.79
C ARG A 74 6.73 20.01 10.41
N TRP A 75 6.63 20.86 9.38
CA TRP A 75 6.87 20.47 8.00
C TRP A 75 8.32 19.99 7.83
N PRO A 76 8.55 18.85 7.15
CA PRO A 76 9.88 18.31 6.98
C PRO A 76 10.72 19.23 6.06
N ARG A 77 12.00 19.35 6.39
CA ARG A 77 12.99 20.09 5.59
C ARG A 77 14.10 19.17 5.13
N PRO A 78 13.82 18.26 4.18
CA PRO A 78 14.80 17.30 3.71
C PRO A 78 15.88 17.99 2.89
N GLY A 79 17.10 17.44 2.91
CA GLY A 79 18.16 17.84 1.98
C GLY A 79 17.78 17.49 0.52
N ARG A 80 18.49 18.03 -0.45
CA ARG A 80 18.18 17.87 -1.90
C ARG A 80 18.00 16.41 -2.33
N ARG A 81 18.84 15.49 -1.84
CA ARG A 81 18.75 14.07 -2.14
C ARG A 81 17.44 13.46 -1.62
N ASP A 82 17.10 13.71 -0.36
CA ASP A 82 15.88 13.18 0.25
C ASP A 82 14.64 13.84 -0.33
N ALA A 83 14.70 15.11 -0.73
CA ALA A 83 13.62 15.76 -1.47
C ALA A 83 13.36 15.10 -2.83
N CYS A 84 14.40 14.73 -3.57
CA CYS A 84 14.27 13.97 -4.82
C CYS A 84 13.70 12.58 -4.57
N LEU A 85 14.15 11.88 -3.53
CA LEU A 85 13.60 10.57 -3.14
C LEU A 85 12.12 10.67 -2.75
N LEU A 86 11.71 11.71 -2.02
CA LEU A 86 10.30 11.95 -1.69
C LEU A 86 9.46 12.24 -2.95
N ALA A 87 10.00 12.99 -3.90
CA ALA A 87 9.31 13.25 -5.17
C ALA A 87 9.13 11.95 -5.98
N LEU A 88 10.17 11.13 -6.09
CA LEU A 88 10.09 9.82 -6.76
C LEU A 88 9.13 8.87 -6.02
N GLN A 89 9.17 8.89 -4.69
CA GLN A 89 8.27 8.10 -3.86
C GLN A 89 6.81 8.51 -4.03
N ALA A 90 6.52 9.83 -4.05
CA ALA A 90 5.18 10.34 -4.31
C ALA A 90 4.72 10.03 -5.75
N ALA A 91 5.62 10.17 -6.73
CA ALA A 91 5.32 9.83 -8.13
C ALA A 91 4.97 8.35 -8.28
N ALA A 92 5.71 7.44 -7.64
CA ALA A 92 5.41 6.02 -7.69
C ALA A 92 4.15 5.67 -6.86
N GLY A 93 4.20 5.83 -5.54
CA GLY A 93 3.16 5.31 -4.66
C GLY A 93 1.88 6.14 -4.62
N SER A 94 1.99 7.48 -4.59
CA SER A 94 0.79 8.32 -4.48
C SER A 94 0.10 8.54 -5.84
N VAL A 95 0.86 8.71 -6.91
CA VAL A 95 0.33 9.01 -8.24
C VAL A 95 0.26 7.75 -9.11
N GLY A 96 1.40 7.10 -9.36
CA GLY A 96 1.50 5.95 -10.26
C GLY A 96 0.62 4.80 -9.82
N TYR A 97 0.72 4.39 -8.55
CA TYR A 97 -0.14 3.35 -8.00
C TYR A 97 -1.63 3.64 -8.22
N THR A 98 -2.10 4.82 -7.80
CA THR A 98 -3.52 5.14 -7.86
C THR A 98 -4.01 5.30 -9.30
N ALA A 99 -3.26 5.98 -10.14
CA ALA A 99 -3.65 6.20 -11.54
C ALA A 99 -3.70 4.87 -12.32
N LEU A 100 -2.68 4.01 -12.16
CA LEU A 100 -2.65 2.70 -12.80
C LEU A 100 -3.72 1.76 -12.26
N LEU A 101 -4.02 1.80 -10.96
CA LEU A 101 -5.10 1.03 -10.36
C LEU A 101 -6.46 1.45 -10.93
N ILE A 102 -6.75 2.74 -10.97
CA ILE A 102 -8.00 3.26 -11.55
C ILE A 102 -8.09 2.91 -13.04
N ALA A 103 -7.02 3.10 -13.81
CA ALA A 103 -6.96 2.74 -15.22
C ALA A 103 -7.17 1.24 -15.45
N GLY A 104 -6.53 0.40 -14.63
CA GLY A 104 -6.68 -1.06 -14.66
C GLY A 104 -8.11 -1.50 -14.35
N LEU A 105 -8.72 -0.91 -13.33
CA LEU A 105 -10.09 -1.22 -12.91
C LEU A 105 -11.17 -0.79 -13.93
N ARG A 106 -10.85 0.03 -14.92
CA ARG A 106 -11.73 0.24 -16.09
C ARG A 106 -11.85 -1.02 -16.95
N LEU A 107 -10.81 -1.85 -16.94
CA LEU A 107 -10.65 -3.00 -17.85
C LEU A 107 -10.74 -4.35 -17.13
N THR A 108 -10.69 -4.39 -15.80
CA THR A 108 -10.74 -5.64 -15.02
C THR A 108 -11.72 -5.54 -13.85
N SER A 109 -12.03 -6.68 -13.22
CA SER A 109 -12.88 -6.73 -12.03
C SER A 109 -12.12 -6.29 -10.77
N ALA A 110 -12.85 -5.84 -9.75
CA ALA A 110 -12.23 -5.52 -8.47
C ALA A 110 -11.70 -6.78 -7.77
N ALA A 111 -12.36 -7.93 -7.94
CA ALA A 111 -11.92 -9.22 -7.43
C ALA A 111 -10.58 -9.66 -8.05
N ASP A 112 -10.43 -9.53 -9.38
CA ASP A 112 -9.18 -9.84 -10.07
C ASP A 112 -8.05 -8.91 -9.64
N ALA A 113 -8.34 -7.59 -9.57
CA ALA A 113 -7.39 -6.60 -9.10
C ALA A 113 -6.91 -6.89 -7.67
N ALA A 114 -7.79 -7.33 -6.76
CA ALA A 114 -7.43 -7.68 -5.40
C ALA A 114 -6.44 -8.85 -5.33
N VAL A 115 -6.58 -9.86 -6.19
CA VAL A 115 -5.62 -10.97 -6.30
C VAL A 115 -4.26 -10.45 -6.75
N VAL A 116 -4.22 -9.59 -7.79
CA VAL A 116 -2.98 -9.01 -8.29
C VAL A 116 -2.31 -8.13 -7.22
N ILE A 117 -3.07 -7.30 -6.51
CA ILE A 117 -2.55 -6.45 -5.41
C ILE A 117 -1.96 -7.31 -4.30
N GLY A 118 -2.54 -8.45 -4.01
CA GLY A 118 -2.01 -9.39 -3.01
C GLY A 118 -0.60 -9.92 -3.32
N THR A 119 -0.12 -9.79 -4.57
CA THR A 119 1.26 -10.15 -4.93
C THR A 119 2.31 -9.12 -4.49
N LEU A 120 1.91 -8.00 -3.88
CA LEU A 120 2.80 -6.91 -3.48
C LEU A 120 4.04 -7.37 -2.71
N PRO A 121 3.98 -8.29 -1.72
CA PRO A 121 5.17 -8.76 -1.02
C PRO A 121 6.16 -9.46 -1.97
N ALA A 122 5.67 -10.26 -2.90
CA ALA A 122 6.49 -10.96 -3.88
C ALA A 122 7.15 -9.99 -4.88
N VAL A 123 6.37 -9.04 -5.40
CA VAL A 123 6.88 -7.99 -6.31
C VAL A 123 7.91 -7.10 -5.60
N THR A 124 7.65 -6.73 -4.35
CA THR A 124 8.61 -5.93 -3.55
C THR A 124 9.92 -6.70 -3.33
N ALA A 125 9.85 -8.01 -3.08
CA ALA A 125 11.04 -8.86 -2.95
C ALA A 125 11.82 -8.96 -4.28
N LEU A 126 11.15 -9.13 -5.41
CA LEU A 126 11.78 -9.12 -6.74
C LEU A 126 12.47 -7.78 -7.04
N LEU A 127 11.81 -6.67 -6.73
CA LEU A 127 12.40 -5.34 -6.89
C LEU A 127 13.62 -5.14 -5.97
N ALA A 128 13.57 -5.63 -4.73
CA ALA A 128 14.71 -5.58 -3.81
C ALA A 128 15.90 -6.38 -4.36
N MET A 129 15.67 -7.56 -4.94
CA MET A 129 16.71 -8.35 -5.62
C MET A 129 17.32 -7.57 -6.79
N ALA A 130 16.49 -6.99 -7.65
CA ALA A 130 16.96 -6.30 -8.85
C ALA A 130 17.70 -4.98 -8.51
N VAL A 131 17.19 -4.20 -7.56
CA VAL A 131 17.68 -2.86 -7.23
C VAL A 131 18.77 -2.88 -6.17
N LEU A 132 18.65 -3.73 -5.14
CA LEU A 132 19.58 -3.83 -4.02
C LEU A 132 20.58 -4.97 -4.22
N ARG A 133 20.42 -5.80 -5.25
CA ARG A 133 21.22 -7.01 -5.53
C ARG A 133 21.26 -7.98 -4.34
N GLU A 134 20.21 -7.99 -3.54
CA GLU A 134 20.04 -8.92 -2.43
C GLU A 134 19.78 -10.33 -2.97
N ARG A 135 20.33 -11.34 -2.29
CA ARG A 135 20.03 -12.75 -2.58
C ARG A 135 18.93 -13.20 -1.61
N PRO A 136 17.70 -13.43 -2.10
CA PRO A 136 16.64 -13.82 -1.21
C PRO A 136 16.83 -15.25 -0.71
N PRO A 137 16.39 -15.53 0.51
CA PRO A 137 16.37 -16.90 1.02
C PRO A 137 15.37 -17.76 0.21
N PRO A 138 15.54 -19.09 0.19
CA PRO A 138 14.67 -20.01 -0.57
C PRO A 138 13.17 -19.84 -0.27
N ARG A 139 12.82 -19.48 0.96
CA ARG A 139 11.44 -19.19 1.37
C ARG A 139 10.83 -18.03 0.58
N THR A 140 11.61 -16.98 0.35
CA THR A 140 11.17 -15.82 -0.44
C THR A 140 10.96 -16.22 -1.92
N LEU A 141 11.84 -17.06 -2.48
CA LEU A 141 11.67 -17.58 -3.83
C LEU A 141 10.41 -18.45 -3.95
N ALA A 142 10.13 -19.30 -2.97
CA ALA A 142 8.90 -20.10 -2.92
C ALA A 142 7.64 -19.21 -2.84
N ALA A 143 7.67 -18.15 -2.01
CA ALA A 143 6.57 -17.20 -1.91
C ALA A 143 6.34 -16.43 -3.23
N ILE A 144 7.41 -16.01 -3.92
CA ILE A 144 7.34 -15.38 -5.23
C ILE A 144 6.69 -16.33 -6.24
N ALA A 145 7.15 -17.57 -6.30
CA ALA A 145 6.60 -18.60 -7.21
C ALA A 145 5.11 -18.86 -6.92
N LEU A 146 4.73 -18.94 -5.65
CA LEU A 146 3.34 -19.15 -5.24
C LEU A 146 2.44 -17.97 -5.57
N ALA A 147 2.91 -16.73 -5.36
CA ALA A 147 2.18 -15.52 -5.74
C ALA A 147 2.02 -15.43 -7.27
N ALA A 148 3.08 -15.75 -8.03
CA ALA A 148 3.02 -15.81 -9.49
C ALA A 148 2.02 -16.88 -9.98
N ALA A 149 2.01 -18.08 -9.35
CA ALA A 149 1.04 -19.11 -9.64
C ALA A 149 -0.41 -18.64 -9.40
N GLY A 150 -0.67 -17.90 -8.33
CA GLY A 150 -1.97 -17.29 -8.04
C GLY A 150 -2.46 -16.37 -9.17
N VAL A 151 -1.57 -15.52 -9.69
CA VAL A 151 -1.88 -14.65 -10.84
C VAL A 151 -2.08 -15.46 -12.13
N LEU A 152 -1.25 -16.49 -12.37
CA LEU A 152 -1.40 -17.36 -13.54
C LEU A 152 -2.72 -18.12 -13.52
N VAL A 153 -3.16 -18.63 -12.38
CA VAL A 153 -4.48 -19.26 -12.21
C VAL A 153 -5.60 -18.27 -12.54
N LEU A 154 -5.45 -17.01 -12.13
CA LEU A 154 -6.42 -15.97 -12.41
C LEU A 154 -6.53 -15.68 -13.92
N VAL A 155 -5.38 -15.57 -14.61
CA VAL A 155 -5.30 -15.15 -16.02
C VAL A 155 -5.50 -16.32 -16.99
N GLY A 156 -4.96 -17.50 -16.67
CA GLY A 156 -4.79 -18.63 -17.60
C GLY A 156 -6.05 -19.40 -17.99
N GLY A 157 -7.20 -19.08 -17.45
CA GLY A 157 -8.45 -19.81 -17.76
C GLY A 157 -9.54 -18.93 -18.34
N ARG A 158 -9.18 -17.83 -18.99
CA ARG A 158 -10.16 -16.91 -19.59
C ARG A 158 -10.64 -17.42 -20.93
N THR A 159 -11.96 -17.54 -21.04
CA THR A 159 -12.65 -17.62 -22.35
C THR A 159 -12.94 -16.19 -22.82
N ASP A 160 -12.86 -15.96 -24.12
CA ASP A 160 -13.21 -14.70 -24.75
C ASP A 160 -14.63 -14.27 -24.30
N GLY A 161 -14.72 -13.06 -23.74
CA GLY A 161 -16.00 -12.52 -23.22
C GLY A 161 -16.15 -12.49 -21.69
N ALA A 162 -15.21 -13.06 -20.90
CA ALA A 162 -15.25 -12.96 -19.44
C ALA A 162 -14.88 -11.54 -18.96
N PRO A 163 -15.55 -10.99 -17.90
CA PRO A 163 -15.19 -9.71 -17.35
C PRO A 163 -13.76 -9.75 -16.79
N GLY A 164 -12.94 -8.81 -17.25
CA GLY A 164 -11.54 -8.64 -16.85
C GLY A 164 -10.55 -8.93 -17.97
N SER A 165 -9.76 -7.95 -18.37
CA SER A 165 -8.79 -8.07 -19.46
C SER A 165 -7.38 -8.28 -18.94
N LEU A 166 -6.54 -8.95 -19.74
CA LEU A 166 -5.10 -9.06 -19.47
C LEU A 166 -4.47 -7.66 -19.32
N ALA A 167 -4.88 -6.71 -20.18
CA ALA A 167 -4.40 -5.33 -20.12
C ALA A 167 -4.76 -4.66 -18.78
N GLY A 168 -5.99 -4.85 -18.27
CA GLY A 168 -6.41 -4.36 -16.96
C GLY A 168 -5.55 -4.93 -15.83
N ASN A 169 -5.31 -6.24 -15.83
CA ASN A 169 -4.48 -6.91 -14.83
C ASN A 169 -3.01 -6.47 -14.91
N LEU A 170 -2.48 -6.22 -16.11
CA LEU A 170 -1.12 -5.68 -16.28
C LEU A 170 -1.00 -4.25 -15.76
N LEU A 171 -2.02 -3.41 -15.94
CA LEU A 171 -2.06 -2.07 -15.33
C LEU A 171 -2.09 -2.15 -13.80
N VAL A 172 -2.89 -3.06 -13.23
CA VAL A 172 -2.90 -3.29 -11.78
C VAL A 172 -1.56 -3.84 -11.30
N LEU A 173 -0.90 -4.73 -12.04
CA LEU A 173 0.45 -5.18 -11.72
C LEU A 173 1.46 -4.02 -11.76
N GLY A 174 1.33 -3.12 -12.73
CA GLY A 174 2.09 -1.88 -12.79
C GLY A 174 1.89 -1.00 -11.54
N ALA A 175 0.64 -0.91 -11.04
CA ALA A 175 0.36 -0.25 -9.77
C ALA A 175 1.09 -0.94 -8.60
N VAL A 176 1.09 -2.27 -8.53
CA VAL A 176 1.81 -3.04 -7.52
C VAL A 176 3.33 -2.80 -7.59
N VAL A 177 3.90 -2.71 -8.79
CA VAL A 177 5.32 -2.34 -8.99
C VAL A 177 5.59 -0.94 -8.45
N CYS A 178 4.72 0.03 -8.73
CA CYS A 178 4.82 1.39 -8.20
C CYS A 178 4.80 1.41 -6.66
N GLU A 179 3.93 0.62 -6.04
CA GLU A 179 3.87 0.49 -4.57
C GLU A 179 5.13 -0.18 -4.01
N GLY A 180 5.63 -1.22 -4.66
CA GLY A 180 6.91 -1.84 -4.31
C GLY A 180 8.08 -0.85 -4.38
N LEU A 181 8.13 -0.02 -5.41
CA LEU A 181 9.11 1.07 -5.53
C LEU A 181 8.97 2.10 -4.42
N PHE A 182 7.73 2.49 -4.07
CA PHE A 182 7.45 3.37 -2.93
C PHE A 182 8.06 2.83 -1.64
N ILE A 183 7.87 1.53 -1.36
CA ILE A 183 8.42 0.85 -0.18
C ILE A 183 9.96 0.86 -0.22
N LEU A 184 10.59 0.56 -1.37
CA LEU A 184 12.05 0.54 -1.49
C LEU A 184 12.66 1.94 -1.37
N LEU A 185 12.03 2.95 -1.96
CA LEU A 185 12.50 4.33 -1.87
C LEU A 185 12.42 4.87 -0.44
N SER A 186 11.39 4.48 0.32
CA SER A 186 11.26 4.87 1.74
C SER A 186 12.44 4.40 2.59
N LYS A 187 12.97 3.20 2.31
CA LYS A 187 14.15 2.65 2.99
C LYS A 187 15.46 3.39 2.68
N ARG A 188 15.49 4.20 1.61
CA ARG A 188 16.68 4.96 1.18
C ARG A 188 16.72 6.38 1.72
N LEU A 189 15.66 6.86 2.37
CA LEU A 189 15.65 8.15 3.06
C LEU A 189 16.66 8.12 4.22
N ARG A 190 17.50 9.16 4.28
CA ARG A 190 18.47 9.34 5.38
C ARG A 190 17.84 10.13 6.53
N ALA A 191 16.95 11.06 6.21
CA ALA A 191 16.25 11.85 7.21
C ALA A 191 15.20 10.98 7.94
N SER A 192 15.28 10.95 9.25
CA SER A 192 14.20 10.40 10.09
C SER A 192 13.06 11.40 10.13
N ILE A 193 12.09 11.24 9.22
CA ILE A 193 10.89 12.07 9.17
C ILE A 193 9.77 11.33 9.89
N ALA A 194 9.14 11.99 10.85
CA ALA A 194 8.00 11.41 11.56
C ALA A 194 6.86 11.07 10.57
N PRO A 195 6.07 10.02 10.83
CA PRO A 195 5.07 9.51 9.90
C PRO A 195 4.07 10.55 9.38
N LEU A 196 3.50 11.36 10.26
CA LEU A 196 2.49 12.36 9.88
C LEU A 196 3.04 13.46 8.93
N PRO A 197 4.18 14.14 9.24
CA PRO A 197 4.82 15.05 8.30
C PRO A 197 5.25 14.39 6.97
N LEU A 198 5.68 13.13 7.01
CA LEU A 198 6.05 12.37 5.81
C LEU A 198 4.83 12.20 4.89
N SER A 199 3.69 11.78 5.43
CA SER A 199 2.47 11.61 4.64
C SER A 199 1.91 12.92 4.12
N ALA A 200 1.95 13.99 4.93
CA ALA A 200 1.57 15.32 4.46
C ALA A 200 2.45 15.77 3.27
N ALA A 201 3.77 15.57 3.36
CA ALA A 201 4.71 15.93 2.29
C ALA A 201 4.47 15.09 1.03
N LEU A 202 4.33 13.76 1.15
CA LEU A 202 4.04 12.87 0.02
C LEU A 202 2.70 13.20 -0.64
N THR A 203 1.67 13.52 0.18
CA THR A 203 0.36 13.95 -0.32
C THR A 203 0.44 15.27 -1.06
N ALA A 204 1.18 16.26 -0.54
CA ALA A 204 1.35 17.57 -1.19
C ALA A 204 2.11 17.44 -2.53
N ILE A 205 3.24 16.72 -2.53
CA ILE A 205 4.02 16.47 -3.76
C ILE A 205 3.17 15.68 -4.77
N GLY A 206 2.48 14.63 -4.31
CA GLY A 206 1.60 13.83 -5.14
C GLY A 206 0.45 14.63 -5.74
N ALA A 207 -0.15 15.57 -4.97
CA ALA A 207 -1.21 16.45 -5.46
C ALA A 207 -0.73 17.35 -6.59
N VAL A 208 0.49 17.90 -6.47
CA VAL A 208 1.10 18.72 -7.53
C VAL A 208 1.38 17.87 -8.77
N LEU A 209 2.00 16.69 -8.61
CA LEU A 209 2.33 15.80 -9.73
C LEU A 209 1.08 15.28 -10.43
N ALA A 210 0.09 14.81 -9.66
CA ALA A 210 -1.17 14.33 -10.22
C ALA A 210 -1.97 15.46 -10.86
N GLY A 211 -1.97 16.66 -10.25
CA GLY A 211 -2.60 17.85 -10.82
C GLY A 211 -2.01 18.25 -12.15
N ALA A 212 -0.67 18.24 -12.26
CA ALA A 212 0.02 18.49 -13.53
C ALA A 212 -0.32 17.44 -14.59
N ALA A 213 -0.35 16.14 -14.23
CA ALA A 213 -0.72 15.07 -15.15
C ALA A 213 -2.20 15.15 -15.55
N ALA A 214 -3.08 15.56 -14.64
CA ALA A 214 -4.51 15.73 -14.90
C ALA A 214 -4.81 16.78 -15.97
N LEU A 215 -3.93 17.76 -16.19
CA LEU A 215 -4.11 18.75 -17.25
C LEU A 215 -4.20 18.10 -18.64
N ALA A 216 -3.51 16.97 -18.84
CA ALA A 216 -3.59 16.19 -20.09
C ALA A 216 -4.95 15.47 -20.26
N GLU A 217 -5.70 15.28 -19.17
CA GLU A 217 -7.04 14.67 -19.18
C GLU A 217 -8.15 15.72 -19.37
N ALA A 218 -7.82 17.01 -19.50
CA ALA A 218 -8.74 18.13 -19.65
C ALA A 218 -9.89 18.11 -18.61
N PRO A 219 -9.60 18.13 -17.30
CA PRO A 219 -10.56 17.92 -16.22
C PRO A 219 -11.71 18.94 -16.18
N TRP A 220 -11.54 20.10 -16.85
CA TRP A 220 -12.57 21.13 -16.96
C TRP A 220 -13.72 20.77 -17.90
N HIS A 221 -13.58 19.73 -18.72
CA HIS A 221 -14.65 19.18 -19.55
C HIS A 221 -15.40 18.02 -18.90
N ALA A 222 -14.91 17.53 -17.76
CA ALA A 222 -15.50 16.39 -17.09
C ALA A 222 -16.61 16.84 -16.12
N ALA A 223 -17.80 16.37 -16.36
CA ALA A 223 -18.91 16.50 -15.40
C ALA A 223 -18.84 15.33 -14.41
N PHE A 224 -18.45 15.61 -13.17
CA PHE A 224 -18.45 14.59 -12.12
C PHE A 224 -19.79 14.55 -11.43
N GLY A 225 -20.37 13.35 -11.30
CA GLY A 225 -21.56 13.15 -10.48
C GLY A 225 -21.28 13.35 -8.99
N GLY A 226 -22.29 13.75 -8.22
CA GLY A 226 -22.20 13.81 -6.75
C GLY A 226 -21.71 12.49 -6.12
N PRO A 227 -22.16 11.31 -6.59
CA PRO A 227 -21.67 10.02 -6.12
C PRO A 227 -20.15 9.82 -6.28
N ALA A 228 -19.55 10.19 -7.42
CA ALA A 228 -18.13 10.08 -7.65
C ALA A 228 -17.32 10.96 -6.69
N LEU A 229 -17.79 12.19 -6.44
CA LEU A 229 -17.15 13.08 -5.44
C LEU A 229 -17.26 12.52 -4.02
N ALA A 230 -18.37 11.92 -3.65
CA ALA A 230 -18.54 11.29 -2.35
C ALA A 230 -17.56 10.11 -2.16
N VAL A 231 -17.38 9.28 -3.19
CA VAL A 231 -16.41 8.16 -3.16
C VAL A 231 -14.97 8.68 -3.11
N LEU A 232 -14.65 9.77 -3.83
CA LEU A 232 -13.35 10.44 -3.77
C LEU A 232 -13.06 11.01 -2.38
N ALA A 233 -14.06 11.65 -1.74
CA ALA A 233 -13.94 12.14 -0.37
C ALA A 233 -13.77 10.99 0.63
N TYR A 234 -14.56 9.92 0.49
CA TYR A 234 -14.38 8.68 1.25
C TYR A 234 -12.93 8.17 1.13
N TYR A 235 -12.43 8.02 -0.09
CA TYR A 235 -11.08 7.53 -0.35
C TYR A 235 -10.00 8.43 0.26
N ALA A 236 -10.18 9.77 0.14
CA ALA A 236 -9.26 10.74 0.70
C ALA A 236 -9.19 10.68 2.22
N TRP A 237 -10.34 10.62 2.88
CA TRP A 237 -10.38 10.81 4.34
C TRP A 237 -10.28 9.49 5.12
N LEU A 238 -10.91 8.41 4.66
CA LEU A 238 -10.91 7.15 5.38
C LEU A 238 -9.68 6.28 5.02
N PRO A 239 -9.53 5.72 3.80
CA PRO A 239 -8.35 4.92 3.50
C PRO A 239 -7.04 5.71 3.57
N THR A 240 -7.01 6.95 3.03
CA THR A 240 -5.75 7.69 2.96
C THR A 240 -5.37 8.31 4.31
N VAL A 241 -6.24 9.09 4.96
CA VAL A 241 -5.87 9.77 6.20
C VAL A 241 -6.06 8.87 7.42
N ALA A 242 -7.29 8.36 7.64
CA ALA A 242 -7.57 7.55 8.82
C ALA A 242 -6.82 6.20 8.77
N GLY A 243 -6.75 5.54 7.61
CA GLY A 243 -5.97 4.31 7.43
C GLY A 243 -4.51 4.50 7.79
N PHE A 244 -3.91 5.61 7.38
CA PHE A 244 -2.55 5.97 7.74
C PHE A 244 -2.37 6.18 9.26
N VAL A 245 -3.23 6.98 9.88
CA VAL A 245 -3.18 7.22 11.33
C VAL A 245 -3.34 5.92 12.12
N LEU A 246 -4.29 5.07 11.72
CA LEU A 246 -4.53 3.77 12.35
C LEU A 246 -3.35 2.82 12.17
N TRP A 247 -2.75 2.78 10.97
CA TRP A 247 -1.57 1.95 10.69
C TRP A 247 -0.41 2.29 11.63
N TYR A 248 -0.05 3.57 11.74
CA TYR A 248 1.05 3.98 12.62
C TYR A 248 0.69 3.87 14.11
N ALA A 249 -0.56 4.10 14.48
CA ALA A 249 -1.03 3.85 15.84
C ALA A 249 -0.95 2.36 16.22
N GLY A 250 -1.19 1.49 15.25
CA GLY A 250 -1.03 0.05 15.39
C GLY A 250 0.43 -0.36 15.51
N LEU A 251 1.30 0.14 14.60
CA LEU A 251 2.75 -0.12 14.62
C LEU A 251 3.42 0.30 15.93
N ALA A 252 2.96 1.38 16.55
CA ALA A 252 3.47 1.83 17.84
C ALA A 252 3.15 0.87 19.01
N ARG A 253 2.24 -0.10 18.81
CA ARG A 253 1.73 -1.01 19.85
C ARG A 253 1.88 -2.49 19.53
N ALA A 254 2.31 -2.84 18.32
CA ALA A 254 2.49 -4.19 17.83
C ALA A 254 3.91 -4.37 17.29
N SER A 255 4.40 -5.60 17.26
CA SER A 255 5.69 -5.92 16.62
C SER A 255 5.58 -5.82 15.10
N ALA A 256 6.72 -5.61 14.43
CA ALA A 256 6.77 -5.58 12.97
C ALA A 256 6.28 -6.89 12.33
N SER A 257 6.55 -8.02 12.99
CA SER A 257 6.08 -9.35 12.55
C SER A 257 4.56 -9.48 12.64
N GLU A 258 3.95 -8.99 13.72
CA GLU A 258 2.49 -8.96 13.86
C GLU A 258 1.87 -8.03 12.80
N ALA A 259 2.41 -6.83 12.62
CA ALA A 259 1.92 -5.90 11.60
C ALA A 259 1.96 -6.51 10.19
N ALA A 260 3.04 -7.23 9.84
CA ALA A 260 3.16 -7.93 8.58
C ALA A 260 2.06 -8.98 8.35
N LEU A 261 1.55 -9.62 9.44
CA LEU A 261 0.44 -10.56 9.32
C LEU A 261 -0.87 -9.86 8.93
N PHE A 262 -1.10 -8.66 9.46
CA PHE A 262 -2.31 -7.91 9.15
C PHE A 262 -2.36 -7.44 7.71
N THR A 263 -1.21 -7.28 7.01
CA THR A 263 -1.22 -6.90 5.59
C THR A 263 -1.97 -7.90 4.70
N ALA A 264 -2.03 -9.18 5.10
CA ALA A 264 -2.80 -10.20 4.40
C ALA A 264 -4.33 -9.96 4.43
N LEU A 265 -4.82 -9.12 5.34
CA LEU A 265 -6.25 -8.76 5.40
C LEU A 265 -6.65 -7.84 4.24
N ALA A 266 -5.74 -7.04 3.69
CA ALA A 266 -6.09 -6.08 2.65
C ALA A 266 -6.65 -6.72 1.38
N PRO A 267 -6.02 -7.73 0.75
CA PRO A 267 -6.59 -8.39 -0.42
C PRO A 267 -7.89 -9.15 -0.10
N VAL A 268 -8.01 -9.74 1.09
CA VAL A 268 -9.26 -10.40 1.53
C VAL A 268 -10.38 -9.38 1.67
N ALA A 269 -10.12 -8.26 2.36
CA ALA A 269 -11.08 -7.18 2.52
C ALA A 269 -11.48 -6.59 1.15
N ALA A 270 -10.52 -6.43 0.21
CA ALA A 270 -10.80 -5.93 -1.12
C ALA A 270 -11.82 -6.80 -1.86
N VAL A 271 -11.65 -8.12 -1.84
CA VAL A 271 -12.58 -9.05 -2.50
C VAL A 271 -13.94 -9.08 -1.82
N LEU A 272 -13.96 -9.17 -0.49
CA LEU A 272 -15.22 -9.16 0.25
C LEU A 272 -16.01 -7.87 0.04
N LEU A 273 -15.33 -6.72 0.09
CA LEU A 273 -15.96 -5.42 -0.13
C LEU A 273 -16.36 -5.21 -1.59
N ALA A 274 -15.63 -5.76 -2.58
CA ALA A 274 -16.05 -5.77 -3.97
C ALA A 274 -17.32 -6.58 -4.16
N ALA A 275 -17.41 -7.76 -3.56
CA ALA A 275 -18.64 -8.57 -3.60
C ALA A 275 -19.83 -7.85 -2.96
N LEU A 276 -19.62 -7.21 -1.80
CA LEU A 276 -20.69 -6.54 -1.05
C LEU A 276 -21.11 -5.21 -1.70
N ALA A 277 -20.17 -4.40 -2.16
CA ALA A 277 -20.45 -3.03 -2.65
C ALA A 277 -20.74 -2.97 -4.15
N LEU A 278 -20.18 -3.88 -4.94
CA LEU A 278 -20.30 -3.90 -6.40
C LEU A 278 -21.16 -5.06 -6.90
N GLY A 279 -21.57 -6.00 -6.03
CA GLY A 279 -22.27 -7.21 -6.42
C GLY A 279 -21.41 -8.17 -7.26
N GLU A 280 -20.07 -8.04 -7.23
CA GLU A 280 -19.18 -8.92 -7.96
C GLU A 280 -19.21 -10.35 -7.39
N THR A 281 -19.41 -11.35 -8.23
CA THR A 281 -19.34 -12.75 -7.82
C THR A 281 -17.90 -13.22 -7.75
N VAL A 282 -17.51 -13.79 -6.61
CA VAL A 282 -16.18 -14.39 -6.43
C VAL A 282 -16.22 -15.81 -6.98
N GLY A 283 -15.64 -16.01 -8.15
CA GLY A 283 -15.56 -17.32 -8.77
C GLY A 283 -14.44 -18.19 -8.16
N PRO A 284 -14.41 -19.51 -8.51
CA PRO A 284 -13.40 -20.45 -8.00
C PRO A 284 -11.95 -20.01 -8.30
N ARG A 285 -11.72 -19.30 -9.40
CA ARG A 285 -10.39 -18.80 -9.80
C ARG A 285 -9.90 -17.69 -8.88
N GLN A 286 -10.77 -16.71 -8.56
CA GLN A 286 -10.44 -15.65 -7.61
C GLN A 286 -10.18 -16.25 -6.23
N ALA A 287 -10.99 -17.22 -5.80
CA ALA A 287 -10.79 -17.91 -4.53
C ALA A 287 -9.45 -18.66 -4.50
N ALA A 288 -9.09 -19.40 -5.56
CA ALA A 288 -7.81 -20.08 -5.68
C ALA A 288 -6.63 -19.10 -5.72
N GLY A 289 -6.75 -18.01 -6.50
CA GLY A 289 -5.73 -16.96 -6.58
C GLY A 289 -5.48 -16.29 -5.23
N ILE A 290 -6.55 -15.96 -4.49
CA ILE A 290 -6.46 -15.43 -3.12
C ILE A 290 -5.78 -16.42 -2.20
N GLY A 291 -6.16 -17.71 -2.28
CA GLY A 291 -5.54 -18.79 -1.48
C GLY A 291 -4.04 -18.88 -1.72
N CYS A 292 -3.58 -18.84 -2.97
CA CYS A 292 -2.15 -18.82 -3.32
C CYS A 292 -1.44 -17.59 -2.76
N VAL A 293 -2.04 -16.40 -2.90
CA VAL A 293 -1.48 -15.14 -2.41
C VAL A 293 -1.39 -15.13 -0.88
N LEU A 294 -2.43 -15.58 -0.19
CA LEU A 294 -2.41 -15.67 1.28
C LEU A 294 -1.35 -16.67 1.75
N ALA A 295 -1.22 -17.82 1.09
CA ALA A 295 -0.19 -18.80 1.38
C ALA A 295 1.22 -18.22 1.13
N ALA A 296 1.42 -17.44 0.05
CA ALA A 296 2.66 -16.74 -0.22
C ALA A 296 3.02 -15.73 0.89
N VAL A 297 2.05 -14.92 1.34
CA VAL A 297 2.25 -13.96 2.44
C VAL A 297 2.60 -14.69 3.74
N LEU A 298 1.93 -15.80 4.02
CA LEU A 298 2.21 -16.62 5.19
C LEU A 298 3.59 -17.28 5.15
N ALA A 299 4.06 -17.69 3.94
CA ALA A 299 5.39 -18.26 3.75
C ALA A 299 6.52 -17.22 3.96
N LEU A 300 6.22 -15.93 3.74
CA LEU A 300 7.17 -14.82 3.96
C LEU A 300 7.28 -14.39 5.44
N ARG A 301 6.53 -15.01 6.37
CA ARG A 301 6.69 -14.73 7.80
C ARG A 301 8.16 -14.85 8.17
N PRO A 302 8.74 -13.92 8.94
CA PRO A 302 10.04 -14.14 9.57
C PRO A 302 9.90 -15.36 10.47
N GLY A 303 10.38 -16.50 10.00
CA GLY A 303 10.60 -17.64 10.88
C GLY A 303 11.63 -17.22 11.92
N ASP A 304 11.60 -17.84 13.09
CA ASP A 304 12.55 -17.62 14.19
C ASP A 304 14.03 -17.67 13.70
N ASP A 305 14.50 -16.57 13.12
CA ASP A 305 15.92 -16.38 12.76
C ASP A 305 16.86 -16.37 14.00
N LYS A 306 16.29 -16.53 15.20
CA LYS A 306 17.05 -16.72 16.43
C LYS A 306 17.79 -18.07 16.47
N GLN A 307 17.42 -19.04 15.65
CA GLN A 307 18.14 -20.31 15.57
C GLN A 307 19.33 -20.28 14.61
N SER A 308 19.25 -19.57 13.51
CA SER A 308 20.33 -19.49 12.52
C SER A 308 21.53 -18.64 13.00
N GLN A 309 21.30 -17.65 13.86
CA GLN A 309 22.39 -16.89 14.49
C GLN A 309 23.13 -17.67 15.59
N LYS A 310 22.50 -18.67 16.20
CA LYS A 310 23.15 -19.51 17.21
C LYS A 310 24.05 -20.61 16.61
N GLU A 311 23.78 -21.03 15.38
CA GLU A 311 24.62 -22.04 14.69
C GLU A 311 25.86 -21.44 14.04
N ASN A 312 25.88 -20.14 13.72
CA ASN A 312 27.07 -19.47 13.17
C ASN A 312 28.04 -18.92 14.24
N ILE A 313 27.77 -19.14 15.52
CA ILE A 313 28.64 -18.73 16.65
C ILE A 313 29.29 -19.98 17.34
N LYS A 314 29.06 -21.16 16.83
CA LYS A 314 29.77 -22.37 17.21
C LYS A 314 30.74 -22.79 16.10
#